data_8c7c15cebc44702aa59b3cd2e44bcc95
#
_entry.id   8c7c15cebc44702aa59b3cd2e44bcc95
#
_cell.length_a   1.000
_cell.length_b   1.000
_cell.length_c   1.000
_cell.angle_alpha   90.00
_cell.angle_beta   90.00
_cell.angle_gamma   90.00
#
_symmetry.space_group_name_H-M   'P 1'
#
loop_
_entity.id
_entity.type
_entity.pdbx_description
1 polymer ?
#
loop_
_entity_poly.entity_id
_entity_poly.type
_entity_poly.pdbx_seq_one_letter_code
_entity_poly.pdbx_strand_id
1 'polypeptide(L)'
;MKNPKPPHFLMVDLFCGAGGTTTGAEMSGVCKVIAAINHDPLAIESHAANHRNVLHLTEDVLLADTGVIARLVAAWKQKYPQARLILWASLECTNFSNAKGGLPRDADSRSLAHGMFRYIEALQPDLFLIENVREFMAWGELDSNGRPVSRLQGRDYIRWVKKVQSYGYLHDWRMLCAADFGGVTIRERYFGAFYRPGVPFAWPHPTHARRKAKGSLFGDHLKPWRAVAEVLDFSDLGASIFDRKRPLVDRTLRRILTGLQKFHAQPQIMVCNSPGYCHLIAKPVGALTTVNNKAMLTPILQSYYSGSNGISSVQQPAPTVTTRDRIAVVSPWIDRDFKRGSSQPVYQPAGTLLTRPKMNLCSAFIVNPQYHNSGSTVNRPAPTVIATQRSRPLALATATPDGAPKWQPCSGDTDTMLELKAFMREGGIADIFMRMLKVQELKRIQGFPDNYELKGPLDQQKKFIGNSVETGVVRAWLSALSLESITAQ
;
A
#
# COMPACT_ATOMS: atom_id res chain seq x y z
N MET A 1 -6.19 -35.72 -12.00
CA MET A 1 -5.96 -34.24 -11.94
C MET A 1 -6.73 -33.62 -13.09
N LYS A 2 -7.58 -32.61 -12.84
CA LYS A 2 -8.29 -31.93 -13.95
C LYS A 2 -7.23 -31.18 -14.78
N ASN A 3 -7.20 -31.35 -16.10
CA ASN A 3 -6.34 -30.58 -16.98
C ASN A 3 -6.58 -29.09 -16.71
N PRO A 4 -5.53 -28.29 -16.47
CA PRO A 4 -5.71 -26.85 -16.25
C PRO A 4 -6.40 -26.25 -17.48
N LYS A 5 -7.39 -25.38 -17.25
CA LYS A 5 -8.06 -24.66 -18.34
C LYS A 5 -7.01 -23.88 -19.16
N PRO A 6 -7.14 -23.84 -20.49
CA PRO A 6 -6.22 -23.05 -21.32
C PRO A 6 -6.29 -21.57 -20.89
N PRO A 7 -5.15 -20.85 -20.85
CA PRO A 7 -5.14 -19.44 -20.50
C PRO A 7 -5.85 -18.61 -21.59
N HIS A 8 -6.57 -17.59 -21.19
CA HIS A 8 -7.15 -16.60 -22.12
C HIS A 8 -6.06 -15.63 -22.61
N PHE A 9 -5.04 -15.40 -21.78
CA PHE A 9 -3.96 -14.48 -22.08
C PHE A 9 -2.59 -15.12 -21.87
N LEU A 10 -1.66 -14.80 -22.78
CA LEU A 10 -0.22 -14.92 -22.60
C LEU A 10 0.34 -13.55 -22.30
N MET A 11 1.25 -13.41 -21.36
CA MET A 11 1.80 -12.09 -20.96
C MET A 11 3.32 -12.09 -20.98
N VAL A 12 3.88 -11.02 -21.54
CA VAL A 12 5.27 -10.60 -21.37
C VAL A 12 5.29 -9.43 -20.41
N ASP A 13 6.01 -9.54 -19.27
CA ASP A 13 6.07 -8.56 -18.19
C ASP A 13 7.40 -7.81 -18.24
N LEU A 14 7.37 -6.56 -18.72
CA LEU A 14 8.52 -5.68 -18.81
C LEU A 14 8.62 -4.81 -17.55
N PHE A 15 9.82 -4.57 -17.06
CA PHE A 15 10.09 -3.92 -15.77
C PHE A 15 9.42 -4.66 -14.61
N CYS A 16 9.43 -6.00 -14.67
CA CYS A 16 8.66 -6.88 -13.80
C CYS A 16 8.98 -6.73 -12.29
N GLY A 17 10.12 -6.09 -11.94
CA GLY A 17 10.59 -5.98 -10.57
C GLY A 17 10.64 -7.34 -9.88
N ALA A 18 10.24 -7.41 -8.63
CA ALA A 18 10.15 -8.66 -7.89
C ALA A 18 8.78 -9.38 -8.07
N GLY A 19 7.99 -9.09 -9.12
CA GLY A 19 6.87 -9.93 -9.56
C GLY A 19 5.46 -9.54 -9.10
N GLY A 20 5.21 -8.29 -8.74
CA GLY A 20 3.85 -7.86 -8.36
C GLY A 20 2.81 -8.04 -9.46
N THR A 21 3.13 -7.62 -10.68
CA THR A 21 2.27 -7.81 -11.87
C THR A 21 2.05 -9.29 -12.17
N THR A 22 3.14 -10.06 -12.28
CA THR A 22 3.08 -11.51 -12.55
C THR A 22 2.26 -12.23 -11.49
N THR A 23 2.43 -11.89 -10.19
CA THR A 23 1.62 -12.47 -9.10
C THR A 23 0.13 -12.18 -9.30
N GLY A 24 -0.24 -10.93 -9.56
CA GLY A 24 -1.63 -10.55 -9.82
C GLY A 24 -2.21 -11.24 -11.06
N ALA A 25 -1.40 -11.38 -12.11
CA ALA A 25 -1.77 -12.09 -13.34
C ALA A 25 -2.05 -13.58 -13.09
N GLU A 26 -1.17 -14.28 -12.39
CA GLU A 26 -1.37 -15.69 -12.04
C GLU A 26 -2.57 -15.88 -11.08
N MET A 27 -2.76 -14.98 -10.10
CA MET A 27 -3.92 -14.99 -9.21
C MET A 27 -5.27 -14.78 -9.94
N SER A 28 -5.27 -14.23 -11.16
CA SER A 28 -6.49 -14.10 -11.97
C SER A 28 -6.99 -15.46 -12.48
N GLY A 29 -6.10 -16.45 -12.61
CA GLY A 29 -6.39 -17.76 -13.16
C GLY A 29 -6.63 -17.80 -14.68
N VAL A 30 -6.59 -16.64 -15.36
CA VAL A 30 -6.89 -16.51 -16.80
C VAL A 30 -5.67 -16.09 -17.64
N CYS A 31 -4.57 -15.75 -16.99
CA CYS A 31 -3.35 -15.27 -17.64
C CYS A 31 -2.15 -16.17 -17.32
N LYS A 32 -1.36 -16.50 -18.34
CA LYS A 32 -0.07 -17.17 -18.22
C LYS A 32 1.04 -16.19 -18.57
N VAL A 33 1.84 -15.81 -17.57
CA VAL A 33 3.06 -15.03 -17.82
C VAL A 33 4.12 -15.97 -18.40
N ILE A 34 4.71 -15.59 -19.52
CA ILE A 34 5.66 -16.43 -20.28
C ILE A 34 7.08 -15.89 -20.23
N ALA A 35 7.25 -14.56 -20.09
CA ALA A 35 8.56 -13.93 -19.92
C ALA A 35 8.46 -12.74 -18.96
N ALA A 36 9.52 -12.51 -18.18
CA ALA A 36 9.67 -11.41 -17.24
C ALA A 36 11.08 -10.82 -17.38
N ILE A 37 11.17 -9.48 -17.52
CA ILE A 37 12.42 -8.79 -17.83
C ILE A 37 12.63 -7.67 -16.82
N ASN A 38 13.83 -7.62 -16.22
CA ASN A 38 14.28 -6.54 -15.37
C ASN A 38 15.81 -6.49 -15.32
N HIS A 39 16.40 -5.31 -15.19
CA HIS A 39 17.86 -5.14 -15.11
C HIS A 39 18.44 -5.48 -13.72
N ASP A 40 17.62 -5.48 -12.63
CA ASP A 40 18.06 -5.75 -11.25
C ASP A 40 18.13 -7.27 -11.00
N PRO A 41 19.33 -7.88 -10.79
CA PRO A 41 19.48 -9.31 -10.58
C PRO A 41 18.72 -9.82 -9.35
N LEU A 42 18.70 -9.08 -8.24
CA LEU A 42 18.00 -9.49 -7.02
C LEU A 42 16.48 -9.46 -7.20
N ALA A 43 15.98 -8.52 -8.03
CA ALA A 43 14.56 -8.49 -8.39
C ALA A 43 14.20 -9.74 -9.21
N ILE A 44 15.01 -10.10 -10.20
CA ILE A 44 14.81 -11.31 -11.04
C ILE A 44 14.97 -12.59 -10.19
N GLU A 45 15.93 -12.65 -9.28
CA GLU A 45 16.07 -13.80 -8.37
C GLU A 45 14.83 -13.97 -7.48
N SER A 46 14.29 -12.87 -6.94
CA SER A 46 13.05 -12.88 -6.17
C SER A 46 11.86 -13.32 -7.01
N HIS A 47 11.76 -12.81 -8.26
CA HIS A 47 10.72 -13.17 -9.21
C HIS A 47 10.78 -14.67 -9.54
N ALA A 48 11.95 -15.20 -9.88
CA ALA A 48 12.17 -16.59 -10.25
C ALA A 48 11.90 -17.57 -9.10
N ALA A 49 12.18 -17.19 -7.85
CA ALA A 49 11.87 -18.02 -6.69
C ALA A 49 10.36 -18.34 -6.59
N ASN A 50 9.51 -17.40 -7.02
CA ASN A 50 8.05 -17.50 -6.91
C ASN A 50 7.37 -17.94 -8.22
N HIS A 51 7.97 -17.68 -9.39
CA HIS A 51 7.38 -17.87 -10.71
C HIS A 51 8.26 -18.73 -11.61
N ARG A 52 8.54 -19.98 -11.20
CA ARG A 52 9.52 -20.91 -11.81
C ARG A 52 9.25 -21.26 -13.28
N ASN A 53 8.02 -21.11 -13.75
CA ASN A 53 7.60 -21.45 -15.11
C ASN A 53 7.60 -20.25 -16.07
N VAL A 54 8.25 -19.16 -15.71
CA VAL A 54 8.41 -17.93 -16.49
C VAL A 54 9.85 -17.88 -17.02
N LEU A 55 10.07 -17.46 -18.26
CA LEU A 55 11.42 -17.12 -18.74
C LEU A 55 11.87 -15.82 -18.09
N HIS A 56 12.99 -15.84 -17.38
CA HIS A 56 13.56 -14.67 -16.71
C HIS A 56 14.75 -14.13 -17.50
N LEU A 57 14.72 -12.83 -17.80
CA LEU A 57 15.83 -12.11 -18.44
C LEU A 57 16.33 -11.01 -17.51
N THR A 58 17.60 -11.16 -17.07
CA THR A 58 18.28 -10.14 -16.25
C THR A 58 19.00 -9.17 -17.19
N GLU A 59 18.23 -8.35 -17.88
CA GLU A 59 18.70 -7.47 -18.94
C GLU A 59 18.04 -6.09 -18.83
N ASP A 60 18.72 -5.08 -19.39
CA ASP A 60 18.08 -3.80 -19.65
C ASP A 60 16.98 -3.99 -20.70
N VAL A 61 15.77 -3.59 -20.37
CA VAL A 61 14.60 -3.68 -21.27
C VAL A 61 14.86 -2.98 -22.61
N LEU A 62 15.70 -1.93 -22.64
CA LEU A 62 16.07 -1.24 -23.89
C LEU A 62 17.00 -2.06 -24.78
N LEU A 63 17.77 -2.99 -24.21
CA LEU A 63 18.82 -3.75 -24.91
C LEU A 63 18.44 -5.22 -25.15
N ALA A 64 17.50 -5.77 -24.40
CA ALA A 64 17.08 -7.17 -24.47
C ALA A 64 16.71 -7.58 -25.90
N ASP A 65 17.08 -8.81 -26.32
CA ASP A 65 16.77 -9.34 -27.65
C ASP A 65 15.27 -9.65 -27.80
N THR A 66 14.56 -8.77 -28.50
CA THR A 66 13.13 -8.96 -28.79
C THR A 66 12.88 -10.20 -29.68
N GLY A 67 13.86 -10.68 -30.45
CA GLY A 67 13.74 -11.87 -31.27
C GLY A 67 13.64 -13.15 -30.43
N VAL A 68 14.36 -13.24 -29.30
CA VAL A 68 14.22 -14.36 -28.35
C VAL A 68 12.79 -14.40 -27.81
N ILE A 69 12.26 -13.25 -27.41
CA ILE A 69 10.91 -13.12 -26.85
C ILE A 69 9.85 -13.44 -27.92
N ALA A 70 10.05 -12.97 -29.15
CA ALA A 70 9.14 -13.26 -30.27
C ALA A 70 9.07 -14.77 -30.56
N ARG A 71 10.20 -15.48 -30.57
CA ARG A 71 10.22 -16.94 -30.73
C ARG A 71 9.50 -17.66 -29.60
N LEU A 72 9.68 -17.20 -28.36
CA LEU A 72 8.95 -17.72 -27.20
C LEU A 72 7.45 -17.52 -27.35
N VAL A 73 7.01 -16.30 -27.70
CA VAL A 73 5.59 -15.98 -27.95
C VAL A 73 5.01 -16.89 -29.03
N ALA A 74 5.72 -17.08 -30.15
CA ALA A 74 5.27 -17.94 -31.23
C ALA A 74 5.08 -19.39 -30.75
N ALA A 75 6.01 -19.96 -29.99
CA ALA A 75 5.90 -21.30 -29.42
C ALA A 75 4.69 -21.43 -28.47
N TRP A 76 4.44 -20.45 -27.63
CA TRP A 76 3.26 -20.44 -26.73
C TRP A 76 1.95 -20.25 -27.50
N LYS A 77 1.93 -19.44 -28.57
CA LYS A 77 0.76 -19.29 -29.47
C LYS A 77 0.44 -20.57 -30.21
N GLN A 78 1.44 -21.36 -30.61
CA GLN A 78 1.20 -22.72 -31.17
C GLN A 78 0.50 -23.63 -30.17
N LYS A 79 0.89 -23.56 -28.89
CA LYS A 79 0.26 -24.35 -27.82
C LYS A 79 -1.14 -23.84 -27.43
N TYR A 80 -1.33 -22.52 -27.46
CA TYR A 80 -2.58 -21.84 -27.08
C TYR A 80 -3.00 -20.84 -28.16
N PRO A 81 -3.49 -21.28 -29.34
CA PRO A 81 -3.75 -20.39 -30.48
C PRO A 81 -4.79 -19.30 -30.19
N GLN A 82 -5.73 -19.58 -29.30
CA GLN A 82 -6.81 -18.66 -28.94
C GLN A 82 -6.41 -17.66 -27.85
N ALA A 83 -5.28 -17.87 -27.16
CA ALA A 83 -4.84 -16.98 -26.11
C ALA A 83 -4.36 -15.65 -26.72
N ARG A 84 -4.85 -14.52 -26.21
CA ARG A 84 -4.40 -13.19 -26.63
C ARG A 84 -3.09 -12.83 -25.98
N LEU A 85 -2.24 -12.08 -26.68
CA LEU A 85 -0.95 -11.63 -26.18
C LEU A 85 -1.11 -10.28 -25.49
N ILE A 86 -0.70 -10.22 -24.22
CA ILE A 86 -0.54 -8.99 -23.45
C ILE A 86 0.96 -8.65 -23.37
N LEU A 87 1.33 -7.46 -23.78
CA LEU A 87 2.57 -6.81 -23.39
C LEU A 87 2.26 -5.92 -22.19
N TRP A 88 2.89 -6.19 -21.04
CA TRP A 88 2.75 -5.35 -19.85
C TRP A 88 4.04 -4.57 -19.58
N ALA A 89 3.94 -3.28 -19.22
CA ALA A 89 5.09 -2.48 -18.85
C ALA A 89 4.80 -1.61 -17.61
N SER A 90 5.50 -1.91 -16.51
CA SER A 90 5.53 -1.06 -15.31
C SER A 90 6.74 -0.14 -15.37
N LEU A 91 6.65 0.92 -16.19
CA LEU A 91 7.77 1.83 -16.47
C LEU A 91 8.30 2.48 -15.20
N GLU A 92 9.62 2.53 -15.04
CA GLU A 92 10.22 3.16 -13.86
C GLU A 92 9.85 4.64 -13.74
N CYS A 93 9.22 5.00 -12.62
CA CYS A 93 8.72 6.35 -12.34
C CYS A 93 9.73 7.23 -11.60
N THR A 94 11.04 6.88 -11.58
CA THR A 94 12.03 7.57 -10.75
C THR A 94 12.15 9.06 -11.06
N ASN A 95 11.80 9.50 -12.25
CA ASN A 95 11.83 10.91 -12.69
C ASN A 95 10.46 11.61 -12.66
N PHE A 96 9.35 10.89 -12.48
CA PHE A 96 8.02 11.49 -12.48
C PHE A 96 7.44 11.64 -11.07
N SER A 97 7.93 10.89 -10.09
CA SER A 97 7.34 10.82 -8.75
C SER A 97 7.62 12.06 -7.89
N ASN A 98 6.56 12.71 -7.40
CA ASN A 98 6.61 13.77 -6.39
C ASN A 98 7.22 13.32 -5.03
N ALA A 99 7.40 12.02 -4.81
CA ALA A 99 7.99 11.48 -3.59
C ALA A 99 9.43 11.97 -3.30
N LYS A 100 10.11 12.57 -4.30
CA LYS A 100 11.45 13.14 -4.22
C LYS A 100 11.50 14.66 -4.42
N GLY A 101 10.38 15.36 -4.29
CA GLY A 101 10.33 16.83 -4.48
C GLY A 101 10.27 17.27 -5.95
N GLY A 102 9.99 16.35 -6.89
CA GLY A 102 9.74 16.69 -8.30
C GLY A 102 10.99 17.03 -9.12
N LEU A 103 12.20 16.73 -8.62
CA LEU A 103 13.44 16.89 -9.40
C LEU A 103 13.70 15.61 -10.21
N PRO A 104 13.91 15.69 -11.54
CA PRO A 104 14.33 14.57 -12.36
C PRO A 104 15.72 14.11 -11.93
N ARG A 105 15.93 12.79 -11.88
CA ARG A 105 17.22 12.21 -11.49
C ARG A 105 18.10 11.90 -12.68
N ASP A 106 17.47 11.65 -13.84
CA ASP A 106 18.14 11.19 -15.04
C ASP A 106 17.27 11.45 -16.28
N ALA A 107 17.86 12.04 -17.30
CA ALA A 107 17.20 12.24 -18.60
C ALA A 107 16.87 10.90 -19.29
N ASP A 108 17.67 9.86 -19.04
CA ASP A 108 17.56 8.55 -19.69
C ASP A 108 16.29 7.78 -19.31
N SER A 109 15.79 7.92 -18.08
CA SER A 109 14.55 7.23 -17.69
C SER A 109 13.29 7.75 -18.41
N ARG A 110 13.37 8.89 -19.09
CA ARG A 110 12.35 9.40 -20.02
C ARG A 110 12.36 8.64 -21.35
N SER A 111 13.50 8.07 -21.73
CA SER A 111 13.66 7.26 -22.94
C SER A 111 13.02 5.88 -22.82
N LEU A 112 12.79 5.37 -21.57
CA LEU A 112 12.24 4.03 -21.34
C LEU A 112 10.89 3.80 -22.03
N ALA A 113 10.02 4.82 -22.07
CA ALA A 113 8.75 4.72 -22.76
C ALA A 113 8.90 4.57 -24.28
N HIS A 114 9.92 5.21 -24.88
CA HIS A 114 10.21 5.04 -26.30
C HIS A 114 10.73 3.63 -26.65
N GLY A 115 11.45 2.99 -25.72
CA GLY A 115 11.91 1.61 -25.88
C GLY A 115 10.79 0.59 -26.09
N MET A 116 9.55 0.95 -25.73
CA MET A 116 8.40 0.05 -25.91
C MET A 116 8.04 -0.17 -27.38
N PHE A 117 8.37 0.75 -28.28
CA PHE A 117 8.06 0.64 -29.69
C PHE A 117 8.68 -0.62 -30.33
N ARG A 118 9.92 -0.97 -29.99
CA ARG A 118 10.60 -2.19 -30.48
C ARG A 118 9.87 -3.48 -30.09
N TYR A 119 9.27 -3.52 -28.89
CA TYR A 119 8.48 -4.66 -28.43
C TYR A 119 7.12 -4.72 -29.14
N ILE A 120 6.48 -3.57 -29.34
CA ILE A 120 5.23 -3.47 -30.09
C ILE A 120 5.45 -3.97 -31.52
N GLU A 121 6.52 -3.54 -32.17
CA GLU A 121 6.87 -3.95 -33.54
C GLU A 121 7.20 -5.44 -33.64
N ALA A 122 8.01 -5.97 -32.72
CA ALA A 122 8.44 -7.35 -32.74
C ALA A 122 7.36 -8.36 -32.32
N LEU A 123 6.52 -8.01 -31.34
CA LEU A 123 5.59 -8.95 -30.72
C LEU A 123 4.15 -8.79 -31.22
N GLN A 124 3.80 -7.63 -31.78
CA GLN A 124 2.44 -7.34 -32.27
C GLN A 124 1.35 -7.70 -31.23
N PRO A 125 1.43 -7.24 -29.94
CA PRO A 125 0.50 -7.70 -28.92
C PRO A 125 -0.94 -7.32 -29.23
N ASP A 126 -1.89 -8.14 -28.75
CA ASP A 126 -3.32 -7.85 -28.83
C ASP A 126 -3.68 -6.67 -27.88
N LEU A 127 -3.02 -6.63 -26.71
CA LEU A 127 -3.12 -5.58 -25.72
C LEU A 127 -1.72 -5.14 -25.24
N PHE A 128 -1.49 -3.84 -25.19
CA PHE A 128 -0.34 -3.25 -24.53
C PHE A 128 -0.83 -2.48 -23.31
N LEU A 129 -0.50 -2.96 -22.11
CA LEU A 129 -0.98 -2.46 -20.83
C LEU A 129 0.17 -1.82 -20.04
N ILE A 130 -0.09 -0.70 -19.39
CA ILE A 130 0.93 0.09 -18.70
C ILE A 130 0.47 0.44 -17.30
N GLU A 131 1.37 0.37 -16.33
CA GLU A 131 1.19 0.98 -15.01
C GLU A 131 2.24 2.08 -14.79
N ASN A 132 1.82 3.21 -14.19
CA ASN A 132 2.74 4.27 -13.77
C ASN A 132 2.11 5.15 -12.67
N VAL A 133 2.87 6.14 -12.21
CA VAL A 133 2.33 7.22 -11.37
C VAL A 133 1.51 8.21 -12.20
N ARG A 134 0.61 8.96 -11.55
CA ARG A 134 -0.20 10.00 -12.21
C ARG A 134 0.65 11.01 -13.01
N GLU A 135 1.81 11.33 -12.48
CA GLU A 135 2.74 12.30 -13.06
C GLU A 135 3.32 11.87 -14.41
N PHE A 136 3.18 10.61 -14.80
CA PHE A 136 3.52 10.13 -16.15
C PHE A 136 2.75 10.88 -17.24
N MET A 137 1.49 11.23 -16.99
CA MET A 137 0.68 12.03 -17.92
C MET A 137 1.17 13.48 -18.08
N ALA A 138 1.97 13.98 -17.14
CA ALA A 138 2.57 15.29 -17.20
C ALA A 138 3.97 15.30 -17.89
N TRP A 139 4.38 14.15 -18.44
CA TRP A 139 5.66 14.03 -19.13
C TRP A 139 5.75 15.02 -20.31
N GLY A 140 6.80 15.85 -20.29
CA GLY A 140 7.05 16.92 -21.26
C GLY A 140 8.48 17.45 -21.15
N GLU A 141 8.76 18.55 -21.86
CA GLU A 141 10.07 19.17 -21.97
C GLU A 141 10.64 19.59 -20.60
N LEU A 142 11.98 19.56 -20.49
CA LEU A 142 12.73 20.08 -19.35
C LEU A 142 13.34 21.45 -19.70
N ASP A 143 13.42 22.31 -18.69
CA ASP A 143 14.20 23.55 -18.77
C ASP A 143 15.71 23.26 -18.71
N SER A 144 16.53 24.33 -18.87
CA SER A 144 18.00 24.25 -18.80
C SER A 144 18.52 23.70 -17.44
N ASN A 145 17.70 23.72 -16.39
CA ASN A 145 18.03 23.20 -15.07
C ASN A 145 17.51 21.79 -14.86
N GLY A 146 17.00 21.12 -15.90
CA GLY A 146 16.44 19.77 -15.83
C GLY A 146 15.08 19.70 -15.11
N ARG A 147 14.33 20.80 -14.97
CA ARG A 147 13.00 20.83 -14.36
C ARG A 147 11.91 20.77 -15.44
N PRO A 148 10.77 20.13 -15.17
CA PRO A 148 9.64 20.15 -16.10
C PRO A 148 9.18 21.58 -16.39
N VAL A 149 9.16 21.96 -17.66
CA VAL A 149 8.65 23.26 -18.12
C VAL A 149 7.18 23.42 -17.76
N SER A 150 6.42 22.33 -17.81
CA SER A 150 5.03 22.27 -17.35
C SER A 150 4.76 20.94 -16.66
N ARG A 151 4.02 20.97 -15.55
CA ARG A 151 3.52 19.78 -14.85
C ARG A 151 2.10 19.37 -15.28
N LEU A 152 1.52 20.08 -16.26
CA LEU A 152 0.11 19.88 -16.69
C LEU A 152 -0.02 19.55 -18.16
N GLN A 153 0.88 20.01 -19.03
CA GLN A 153 0.69 19.93 -20.48
C GLN A 153 0.93 18.53 -21.08
N GLY A 154 1.83 17.72 -20.52
CA GLY A 154 2.08 16.35 -20.96
C GLY A 154 2.38 16.17 -22.45
N ARG A 155 3.12 17.10 -23.08
CA ARG A 155 3.33 17.10 -24.54
C ARG A 155 4.00 15.84 -25.05
N ASP A 156 5.00 15.31 -24.33
CA ASP A 156 5.72 14.11 -24.75
C ASP A 156 4.89 12.86 -24.48
N TYR A 157 4.10 12.84 -23.40
CA TYR A 157 3.10 11.79 -23.16
C TYR A 157 2.09 11.73 -24.32
N ILE A 158 1.55 12.86 -24.75
CA ILE A 158 0.59 12.92 -25.88
C ILE A 158 1.23 12.44 -27.18
N ARG A 159 2.46 12.87 -27.47
CA ARG A 159 3.24 12.42 -28.65
C ARG A 159 3.48 10.91 -28.62
N TRP A 160 3.87 10.40 -27.46
CA TRP A 160 4.11 8.97 -27.24
C TRP A 160 2.82 8.15 -27.41
N VAL A 161 1.70 8.58 -26.83
CA VAL A 161 0.39 7.94 -27.02
C VAL A 161 0.02 7.89 -28.49
N LYS A 162 0.13 9.02 -29.21
CA LYS A 162 -0.13 9.08 -30.66
C LYS A 162 0.77 8.16 -31.47
N LYS A 163 2.05 8.02 -31.07
CA LYS A 163 2.97 7.09 -31.73
C LYS A 163 2.53 5.64 -31.52
N VAL A 164 2.13 5.23 -30.31
CA VAL A 164 1.58 3.89 -30.08
C VAL A 164 0.29 3.67 -30.88
N GLN A 165 -0.61 4.66 -30.92
CA GLN A 165 -1.83 4.59 -31.73
C GLN A 165 -1.53 4.43 -33.23
N SER A 166 -0.42 4.99 -33.74
CA SER A 166 -0.02 4.83 -35.15
C SER A 166 0.33 3.41 -35.56
N TYR A 167 0.53 2.49 -34.59
CA TYR A 167 0.62 1.03 -34.85
C TYR A 167 -0.75 0.34 -34.92
N GLY A 168 -1.86 1.10 -34.96
CA GLY A 168 -3.21 0.57 -35.12
C GLY A 168 -3.91 0.25 -33.78
N TYR A 169 -3.49 0.81 -32.66
CA TYR A 169 -4.13 0.62 -31.36
C TYR A 169 -5.13 1.72 -31.04
N LEU A 170 -6.24 1.34 -30.41
CA LEU A 170 -7.09 2.23 -29.62
C LEU A 170 -6.45 2.48 -28.28
N HIS A 171 -6.75 3.60 -27.62
CA HIS A 171 -6.19 3.96 -26.32
C HIS A 171 -7.28 4.41 -25.35
N ASP A 172 -7.19 3.92 -24.12
CA ASP A 172 -7.97 4.39 -22.97
C ASP A 172 -7.09 4.32 -21.71
N TRP A 173 -7.47 5.05 -20.66
CA TRP A 173 -6.73 5.05 -19.41
C TRP A 173 -7.61 5.35 -18.20
N ARG A 174 -7.22 4.88 -17.02
CA ARG A 174 -7.87 5.20 -15.74
C ARG A 174 -6.87 5.34 -14.62
N MET A 175 -7.25 6.14 -13.61
CA MET A 175 -6.64 6.08 -12.30
C MET A 175 -7.35 5.00 -11.50
N LEU A 176 -6.62 3.96 -11.07
CA LEU A 176 -7.18 2.88 -10.26
C LEU A 176 -6.57 2.92 -8.87
N CYS A 177 -7.44 2.84 -7.86
CA CYS A 177 -7.05 2.77 -6.45
C CYS A 177 -7.16 1.32 -5.96
N ALA A 178 -6.10 0.77 -5.39
CA ALA A 178 -6.07 -0.60 -4.91
C ALA A 178 -7.19 -0.93 -3.91
N ALA A 179 -7.56 0.04 -3.05
CA ALA A 179 -8.63 -0.14 -2.08
C ALA A 179 -10.01 -0.38 -2.71
N ASP A 180 -10.25 0.12 -3.93
CA ASP A 180 -11.50 -0.11 -4.65
C ASP A 180 -11.65 -1.56 -5.12
N PHE A 181 -10.55 -2.31 -5.16
CA PHE A 181 -10.48 -3.73 -5.56
C PHE A 181 -10.19 -4.68 -4.39
N GLY A 182 -10.38 -4.21 -3.14
CA GLY A 182 -10.20 -5.00 -1.92
C GLY A 182 -8.78 -5.03 -1.38
N GLY A 183 -7.88 -4.25 -1.94
CA GLY A 183 -6.57 -3.99 -1.35
C GLY A 183 -6.68 -3.21 -0.03
N VAL A 184 -5.73 -3.40 0.87
CA VAL A 184 -5.67 -2.66 2.15
C VAL A 184 -4.80 -1.40 2.06
N THR A 185 -4.57 -0.90 0.84
CA THR A 185 -3.80 0.33 0.54
C THR A 185 -4.58 1.25 -0.40
N ILE A 186 -4.50 2.57 -0.17
CA ILE A 186 -5.05 3.58 -1.09
C ILE A 186 -4.03 3.95 -2.19
N ARG A 187 -3.20 2.98 -2.61
CA ARG A 187 -2.29 3.16 -3.74
C ARG A 187 -3.10 3.42 -4.99
N GLU A 188 -3.07 4.66 -5.45
CA GLU A 188 -3.66 5.08 -6.74
C GLU A 188 -2.56 5.18 -7.80
N ARG A 189 -2.82 4.59 -8.98
CA ARG A 189 -1.88 4.58 -10.11
C ARG A 189 -2.62 4.84 -11.42
N TYR A 190 -1.87 5.38 -12.37
CA TYR A 190 -2.26 5.43 -13.76
C TYR A 190 -2.17 4.02 -14.34
N PHE A 191 -3.23 3.61 -15.04
CA PHE A 191 -3.26 2.42 -15.86
C PHE A 191 -3.66 2.85 -17.27
N GLY A 192 -2.81 2.56 -18.25
CA GLY A 192 -3.05 2.81 -19.67
C GLY A 192 -3.25 1.51 -20.42
N ALA A 193 -4.19 1.52 -21.32
CA ALA A 193 -4.49 0.41 -22.20
C ALA A 193 -4.40 0.84 -23.67
N PHE A 194 -3.65 0.07 -24.44
CA PHE A 194 -3.65 0.11 -25.89
C PHE A 194 -4.11 -1.26 -26.38
N TYR A 195 -5.18 -1.30 -27.17
CA TYR A 195 -5.80 -2.54 -27.62
C TYR A 195 -6.16 -2.48 -29.10
N ARG A 196 -6.04 -3.60 -29.81
CA ARG A 196 -6.36 -3.65 -31.24
C ARG A 196 -7.87 -3.53 -31.46
N PRO A 197 -8.32 -2.87 -32.54
CA PRO A 197 -9.73 -2.90 -32.94
C PRO A 197 -10.24 -4.34 -33.03
N GLY A 198 -11.43 -4.58 -32.48
CA GLY A 198 -12.04 -5.92 -32.43
C GLY A 198 -11.58 -6.81 -31.29
N VAL A 199 -10.55 -6.41 -30.51
CA VAL A 199 -10.21 -7.08 -29.26
C VAL A 199 -11.15 -6.60 -28.15
N PRO A 200 -11.94 -7.47 -27.49
CA PRO A 200 -12.77 -7.09 -26.36
C PRO A 200 -11.93 -6.46 -25.24
N PHE A 201 -12.39 -5.33 -24.75
CA PHE A 201 -11.69 -4.56 -23.72
C PHE A 201 -12.67 -4.06 -22.66
N ALA A 202 -12.32 -4.22 -21.39
CA ALA A 202 -13.07 -3.68 -20.26
C ALA A 202 -12.15 -3.20 -19.14
N TRP A 203 -12.58 -2.19 -18.41
CA TRP A 203 -12.00 -1.83 -17.12
C TRP A 203 -12.64 -2.66 -16.00
N PRO A 204 -11.87 -2.96 -14.91
CA PRO A 204 -12.43 -3.65 -13.77
C PRO A 204 -13.46 -2.77 -13.06
N HIS A 205 -14.56 -3.38 -12.61
CA HIS A 205 -15.52 -2.71 -11.75
C HIS A 205 -15.05 -2.74 -10.31
N PRO A 206 -15.15 -1.61 -9.56
CA PRO A 206 -14.86 -1.59 -8.14
C PRO A 206 -15.72 -2.59 -7.37
N THR A 207 -15.11 -3.28 -6.39
CA THR A 207 -15.80 -4.18 -5.46
C THR A 207 -15.97 -3.56 -4.07
N HIS A 208 -15.23 -2.47 -3.81
CA HIS A 208 -15.20 -1.75 -2.54
C HIS A 208 -15.29 -0.25 -2.77
N ALA A 209 -15.76 0.50 -1.75
CA ALA A 209 -15.82 1.96 -1.79
C ALA A 209 -15.46 2.59 -0.44
N ARG A 210 -14.98 3.82 -0.48
CA ARG A 210 -14.59 4.60 0.71
C ARG A 210 -15.76 4.86 1.68
N ARG A 211 -16.95 5.07 1.14
CA ARG A 211 -18.22 5.22 1.88
C ARG A 211 -19.32 4.59 1.06
N LYS A 212 -20.29 3.94 1.70
CA LYS A 212 -21.55 3.61 1.04
C LYS A 212 -22.19 4.93 0.57
N ALA A 213 -22.44 5.07 -0.72
CA ALA A 213 -23.21 6.19 -1.24
C ALA A 213 -24.65 6.05 -0.71
N LYS A 214 -25.06 6.95 0.21
CA LYS A 214 -26.46 7.00 0.66
C LYS A 214 -27.34 7.31 -0.56
N GLY A 215 -28.25 6.40 -0.90
CA GLY A 215 -29.24 6.62 -1.95
C GLY A 215 -28.76 6.44 -3.39
N SER A 216 -27.61 5.82 -3.64
CA SER A 216 -27.20 5.45 -5.00
C SER A 216 -27.88 4.13 -5.41
N LEU A 217 -28.66 4.15 -6.49
CA LEU A 217 -29.29 2.97 -7.10
C LEU A 217 -28.26 1.86 -7.46
N PHE A 218 -26.99 2.20 -7.61
CA PHE A 218 -25.89 1.32 -8.03
C PHE A 218 -24.82 1.10 -6.94
N GLY A 219 -24.94 1.71 -5.75
CA GLY A 219 -23.89 1.69 -4.71
C GLY A 219 -24.07 0.63 -3.63
N ASP A 220 -25.21 -0.05 -3.54
CA ASP A 220 -25.54 -0.96 -2.45
C ASP A 220 -24.76 -2.30 -2.48
N HIS A 221 -24.10 -2.62 -3.60
CA HIS A 221 -23.33 -3.85 -3.76
C HIS A 221 -21.84 -3.71 -3.38
N LEU A 222 -21.33 -2.48 -3.20
CA LEU A 222 -19.93 -2.24 -2.86
C LEU A 222 -19.68 -2.49 -1.37
N LYS A 223 -18.64 -3.29 -1.08
CA LYS A 223 -18.16 -3.49 0.29
C LYS A 223 -17.42 -2.23 0.77
N PRO A 224 -17.37 -1.96 2.08
CA PRO A 224 -16.51 -0.90 2.59
C PRO A 224 -15.04 -1.25 2.31
N TRP A 225 -14.20 -0.23 2.10
CA TRP A 225 -12.75 -0.39 2.00
C TRP A 225 -12.20 -1.17 3.20
N ARG A 226 -11.29 -2.11 2.92
CA ARG A 226 -10.69 -2.97 3.93
C ARG A 226 -9.67 -2.22 4.79
N ALA A 227 -9.62 -2.57 6.06
CA ALA A 227 -8.71 -1.98 7.03
C ALA A 227 -7.29 -2.60 6.94
N VAL A 228 -6.24 -1.77 7.10
CA VAL A 228 -4.87 -2.32 7.18
C VAL A 228 -4.65 -3.15 8.43
N ALA A 229 -5.41 -2.92 9.48
CA ALA A 229 -5.37 -3.73 10.70
C ALA A 229 -5.47 -5.24 10.44
N GLU A 230 -6.16 -5.65 9.37
CA GLU A 230 -6.32 -7.06 8.99
C GLU A 230 -4.99 -7.77 8.66
N VAL A 231 -3.94 -7.01 8.32
CA VAL A 231 -2.65 -7.56 7.86
C VAL A 231 -1.48 -7.23 8.79
N LEU A 232 -1.73 -6.55 9.90
CA LEU A 232 -0.71 -6.11 10.84
C LEU A 232 -0.57 -7.07 12.03
N ASP A 233 0.67 -7.20 12.52
CA ASP A 233 1.01 -7.99 13.70
C ASP A 233 0.99 -7.09 14.95
N PHE A 234 -0.03 -7.22 15.77
CA PHE A 234 -0.18 -6.47 17.03
C PHE A 234 0.43 -7.19 18.25
N SER A 235 1.01 -8.36 18.08
CA SER A 235 1.70 -9.06 19.17
C SER A 235 3.06 -8.44 19.48
N ASP A 236 3.66 -7.72 18.52
CA ASP A 236 4.94 -7.03 18.67
C ASP A 236 4.71 -5.50 18.66
N LEU A 237 4.91 -4.86 19.81
CA LEU A 237 4.74 -3.43 20.01
C LEU A 237 5.99 -2.61 19.69
N GLY A 238 7.17 -3.27 19.70
CA GLY A 238 8.45 -2.58 19.63
C GLY A 238 8.89 -2.01 20.96
N ALA A 239 9.87 -1.09 20.92
CA ALA A 239 10.45 -0.46 22.10
C ALA A 239 9.72 0.84 22.47
N SER A 240 9.70 1.17 23.77
CA SER A 240 9.26 2.48 24.27
C SER A 240 9.99 3.61 23.55
N ILE A 241 9.30 4.70 23.25
CA ILE A 241 9.93 5.91 22.68
C ILE A 241 10.89 6.58 23.66
N PHE A 242 10.73 6.33 24.95
CA PHE A 242 11.56 6.91 26.04
C PHE A 242 12.82 6.08 26.32
N ASP A 243 12.81 4.76 26.03
CA ASP A 243 13.91 3.83 26.31
C ASP A 243 14.87 3.61 25.13
N ARG A 244 14.95 4.58 24.22
CA ARG A 244 15.77 4.45 23.01
C ARG A 244 17.20 4.91 23.26
N LYS A 245 18.20 4.14 22.79
CA LYS A 245 19.62 4.54 22.80
C LYS A 245 19.84 5.91 22.12
N ARG A 246 19.05 6.24 21.09
CA ARG A 246 19.02 7.55 20.44
C ARG A 246 17.61 8.12 20.58
N PRO A 247 17.43 9.25 21.26
CA PRO A 247 16.12 9.91 21.36
C PRO A 247 15.51 10.18 19.98
N LEU A 248 14.20 10.18 19.91
CA LEU A 248 13.49 10.57 18.69
C LEU A 248 13.69 12.07 18.44
N VAL A 249 13.89 12.42 17.17
CA VAL A 249 13.97 13.84 16.76
C VAL A 249 12.62 14.54 17.00
N ASP A 250 12.64 15.83 17.36
CA ASP A 250 11.48 16.63 17.69
C ASP A 250 10.36 16.53 16.65
N ARG A 251 10.70 16.53 15.37
CA ARG A 251 9.75 16.33 14.28
C ARG A 251 8.97 15.02 14.37
N THR A 252 9.57 13.95 14.88
CA THR A 252 8.89 12.65 15.08
C THR A 252 7.98 12.72 16.31
N LEU A 253 8.45 13.34 17.41
CA LEU A 253 7.65 13.56 18.61
C LEU A 253 6.41 14.40 18.33
N ARG A 254 6.56 15.50 17.58
CA ARG A 254 5.44 16.36 17.17
C ARG A 254 4.38 15.60 16.38
N ARG A 255 4.79 14.66 15.55
CA ARG A 255 3.87 13.79 14.80
C ARG A 255 3.14 12.80 15.70
N ILE A 256 3.86 12.20 16.65
CA ILE A 256 3.26 11.33 17.66
C ILE A 256 2.20 12.11 18.44
N LEU A 257 2.55 13.30 18.94
CA LEU A 257 1.64 14.18 19.65
C LEU A 257 0.39 14.55 18.83
N THR A 258 0.60 15.00 17.58
CA THR A 258 -0.52 15.34 16.68
C THR A 258 -1.41 14.12 16.41
N GLY A 259 -0.81 12.94 16.25
CA GLY A 259 -1.53 11.68 16.12
C GLY A 259 -2.41 11.41 17.34
N LEU A 260 -1.84 11.45 18.53
CA LEU A 260 -2.57 11.27 19.79
C LEU A 260 -3.70 12.29 19.96
N GLN A 261 -3.42 13.58 19.78
CA GLN A 261 -4.42 14.66 19.88
C GLN A 261 -5.59 14.46 18.91
N LYS A 262 -5.30 14.07 17.66
CA LYS A 262 -6.34 13.94 16.63
C LYS A 262 -7.25 12.75 16.85
N PHE A 263 -6.78 11.71 17.49
CA PHE A 263 -7.48 10.44 17.53
C PHE A 263 -7.88 9.97 18.92
N HIS A 264 -7.22 10.46 19.97
CA HIS A 264 -7.78 10.43 21.31
C HIS A 264 -8.94 11.42 21.46
N ALA A 265 -8.96 12.49 20.68
CA ALA A 265 -10.01 13.51 20.71
C ALA A 265 -11.33 13.08 20.05
N GLN A 266 -11.44 11.87 19.47
CA GLN A 266 -12.74 11.30 19.10
C GLN A 266 -13.14 10.22 20.10
N PRO A 267 -13.82 10.60 21.17
CA PRO A 267 -14.00 9.74 22.31
C PRO A 267 -15.04 8.65 22.10
N GLN A 268 -14.67 7.41 22.37
CA GLN A 268 -15.59 6.32 22.66
C GLN A 268 -15.53 6.01 24.15
N ILE A 269 -16.66 5.91 24.82
CA ILE A 269 -16.74 5.47 26.21
C ILE A 269 -17.07 3.99 26.23
N MET A 270 -16.19 3.18 26.80
CA MET A 270 -16.46 1.80 27.17
C MET A 270 -17.06 1.76 28.56
N VAL A 271 -18.21 1.14 28.69
CA VAL A 271 -18.84 0.85 29.98
C VAL A 271 -18.50 -0.58 30.39
N CYS A 272 -17.71 -0.70 31.47
CA CYS A 272 -17.22 -1.98 31.98
C CYS A 272 -18.20 -2.58 33.01
N ASN A 273 -19.45 -2.85 32.59
CA ASN A 273 -20.43 -3.63 33.38
C ASN A 273 -20.65 -4.97 32.67
N SER A 274 -21.12 -5.99 33.42
CA SER A 274 -21.50 -7.28 32.82
C SER A 274 -22.99 -7.24 32.41
N PRO A 275 -23.33 -7.40 31.11
CA PRO A 275 -22.49 -7.43 29.92
C PRO A 275 -21.97 -6.04 29.53
N GLY A 276 -20.67 -5.93 29.22
CA GLY A 276 -20.03 -4.69 28.82
C GLY A 276 -20.45 -4.23 27.40
N TYR A 277 -20.57 -2.91 27.19
CA TYR A 277 -20.89 -2.31 25.89
C TYR A 277 -20.15 -0.97 25.68
N CYS A 278 -19.97 -0.57 24.43
CA CYS A 278 -19.34 0.70 24.05
C CYS A 278 -20.38 1.70 23.55
N HIS A 279 -20.22 2.98 23.94
CA HIS A 279 -20.99 4.09 23.41
C HIS A 279 -20.09 5.07 22.67
N LEU A 280 -20.61 5.67 21.58
CA LEU A 280 -20.03 6.90 21.03
C LEU A 280 -20.34 8.05 21.99
N ILE A 281 -19.36 8.95 22.23
CA ILE A 281 -19.57 10.17 23.06
C ILE A 281 -20.69 11.05 22.50
N ALA A 282 -21.00 10.99 21.23
CA ALA A 282 -22.13 11.68 20.62
C ALA A 282 -23.52 11.21 21.17
N LYS A 283 -23.56 10.23 22.08
CA LYS A 283 -24.80 9.77 22.73
C LYS A 283 -24.71 9.96 24.25
N PRO A 284 -25.82 10.26 24.95
CA PRO A 284 -25.82 10.42 26.39
C PRO A 284 -25.24 9.21 27.13
N VAL A 285 -24.38 9.47 28.11
CA VAL A 285 -23.79 8.43 28.97
C VAL A 285 -24.83 7.98 29.99
N GLY A 286 -25.00 6.66 30.17
CA GLY A 286 -25.83 6.10 31.23
C GLY A 286 -25.36 6.50 32.63
N ALA A 287 -26.21 6.31 33.66
CA ALA A 287 -26.00 6.77 35.03
C ALA A 287 -24.58 6.50 35.56
N LEU A 288 -24.02 7.51 36.25
CA LEU A 288 -22.73 7.39 36.92
C LEU A 288 -22.94 6.58 38.20
N THR A 289 -22.11 5.60 38.45
CA THR A 289 -22.07 4.82 39.68
C THR A 289 -20.93 5.27 40.58
N THR A 290 -21.00 4.99 41.87
CA THR A 290 -19.96 5.36 42.87
C THR A 290 -18.60 4.68 42.61
N VAL A 291 -18.54 3.70 41.76
CA VAL A 291 -17.29 3.08 41.27
C VAL A 291 -17.07 3.51 39.83
N ASN A 292 -15.91 4.10 39.51
CA ASN A 292 -15.57 4.49 38.15
C ASN A 292 -15.37 3.24 37.29
N ASN A 293 -16.34 2.95 36.44
CA ASN A 293 -16.38 1.76 35.56
C ASN A 293 -16.40 2.13 34.08
N LYS A 294 -15.89 3.30 33.71
CA LYS A 294 -15.92 3.82 32.34
C LYS A 294 -14.51 4.12 31.84
N ALA A 295 -14.17 3.64 30.66
CA ALA A 295 -12.89 3.87 29.99
C ALA A 295 -13.10 4.38 28.55
N MET A 296 -12.19 5.22 28.07
CA MET A 296 -12.22 5.84 26.75
C MET A 296 -11.27 5.14 25.78
N LEU A 297 -11.68 4.90 24.54
CA LEU A 297 -10.97 4.08 23.55
C LEU A 297 -10.88 4.75 22.18
N THR A 298 -9.70 4.78 21.56
CA THR A 298 -9.57 5.22 20.16
C THR A 298 -8.30 4.68 19.47
N PRO A 299 -8.36 4.05 18.29
CA PRO A 299 -7.22 3.66 17.44
C PRO A 299 -6.96 4.59 16.25
N ILE A 300 -5.68 4.67 15.80
CA ILE A 300 -5.23 5.68 14.81
C ILE A 300 -4.18 5.21 13.79
N LEU A 301 -4.16 5.70 12.51
CA LEU A 301 -3.13 5.56 11.46
C LEU A 301 -2.60 6.90 10.91
N GLN A 302 -1.29 7.02 10.56
CA GLN A 302 -0.67 8.22 9.98
C GLN A 302 0.12 7.97 8.67
N SER A 303 0.02 8.87 7.69
CA SER A 303 0.81 8.92 6.46
C SER A 303 1.61 10.22 6.31
N TYR A 304 2.73 10.21 5.54
CA TYR A 304 3.75 11.27 5.50
C TYR A 304 4.10 11.76 4.09
N TYR A 305 3.19 12.46 3.44
CA TYR A 305 3.45 13.14 2.17
C TYR A 305 3.56 14.67 2.39
N SER A 306 4.36 15.34 1.56
CA SER A 306 4.43 16.81 1.55
C SER A 306 3.10 17.40 1.10
N GLY A 307 2.52 18.29 1.90
CA GLY A 307 1.43 19.18 1.49
C GLY A 307 0.01 18.81 1.92
N SER A 308 -0.23 17.69 2.60
CA SER A 308 -1.55 17.39 3.20
C SER A 308 -1.44 16.79 4.59
N ASN A 309 -2.37 17.13 5.45
CA ASN A 309 -2.53 16.55 6.79
C ASN A 309 -3.02 15.10 6.65
N GLY A 310 -2.11 14.19 6.35
CA GLY A 310 -2.36 12.79 6.03
C GLY A 310 -2.78 11.94 7.22
N ILE A 311 -3.88 12.30 7.86
CA ILE A 311 -4.44 11.53 8.96
C ILE A 311 -5.70 10.82 8.50
N SER A 312 -5.73 9.49 8.64
CA SER A 312 -6.88 8.67 8.29
C SER A 312 -7.26 7.70 9.41
N SER A 313 -8.56 7.36 9.59
CA SER A 313 -9.07 6.38 10.57
C SER A 313 -8.77 4.96 10.10
N VAL A 314 -8.57 4.02 11.01
CA VAL A 314 -8.41 2.59 10.78
C VAL A 314 -9.60 1.92 10.05
N GLN A 315 -10.72 2.64 9.89
CA GLN A 315 -11.88 2.18 9.11
C GLN A 315 -11.84 2.61 7.64
N GLN A 316 -10.72 3.13 7.14
CA GLN A 316 -10.53 3.53 5.74
C GLN A 316 -9.23 2.95 5.15
N PRO A 317 -9.13 2.76 3.82
CA PRO A 317 -7.94 2.24 3.15
C PRO A 317 -6.68 3.10 3.39
N ALA A 318 -5.52 2.45 3.44
CA ALA A 318 -4.22 3.12 3.58
C ALA A 318 -3.81 3.91 2.33
N PRO A 319 -3.06 5.03 2.48
CA PRO A 319 -2.43 5.73 1.35
C PRO A 319 -1.42 4.85 0.61
N THR A 320 -1.04 5.26 -0.61
CA THR A 320 -0.11 4.54 -1.49
C THR A 320 1.22 4.17 -0.80
N VAL A 321 1.63 2.91 -0.89
CA VAL A 321 2.94 2.42 -0.45
C VAL A 321 4.04 2.93 -1.38
N THR A 322 5.11 3.55 -0.85
CA THR A 322 6.23 4.07 -1.63
C THR A 322 7.52 3.30 -1.34
N THR A 323 8.57 3.51 -2.13
CA THR A 323 9.88 2.83 -2.01
C THR A 323 10.67 3.18 -0.74
N ARG A 324 10.16 4.04 0.13
CA ARG A 324 10.70 4.34 1.47
C ARG A 324 9.63 4.05 2.51
N ASP A 325 9.96 3.47 3.65
CA ASP A 325 9.05 3.23 4.76
C ASP A 325 8.46 4.55 5.25
N ARG A 326 7.13 4.69 5.15
CA ARG A 326 6.41 5.92 5.53
C ARG A 326 5.10 5.68 6.27
N ILE A 327 4.88 4.46 6.80
CA ILE A 327 3.64 4.11 7.51
C ILE A 327 3.91 3.31 8.78
N ALA A 328 3.27 3.64 9.87
CA ALA A 328 3.34 2.95 11.16
C ALA A 328 1.97 2.67 11.80
N VAL A 329 1.77 1.62 12.61
CA VAL A 329 0.49 1.16 13.19
C VAL A 329 0.35 1.45 14.68
N VAL A 330 -0.89 1.71 15.14
CA VAL A 330 -1.26 1.90 16.54
C VAL A 330 -2.60 1.21 16.86
N SER A 331 -2.63 0.24 17.74
CA SER A 331 -3.81 -0.54 18.12
C SER A 331 -4.10 -0.49 19.61
N PRO A 332 -5.35 -0.44 20.06
CA PRO A 332 -5.68 -0.63 21.45
C PRO A 332 -5.88 -2.11 21.80
N TRP A 333 -5.45 -2.53 22.99
CA TRP A 333 -5.80 -3.83 23.59
C TRP A 333 -5.99 -3.69 25.11
N ILE A 334 -6.55 -4.72 25.72
CA ILE A 334 -6.71 -4.80 27.16
C ILE A 334 -5.63 -5.74 27.72
N ASP A 335 -4.78 -5.22 28.58
CA ASP A 335 -3.83 -6.04 29.34
C ASP A 335 -4.47 -6.48 30.67
N ARG A 336 -4.17 -7.72 31.09
CA ARG A 336 -4.68 -8.33 32.32
C ARG A 336 -3.53 -8.66 33.25
N ASP A 337 -3.39 -7.92 34.33
CA ASP A 337 -2.41 -8.18 35.35
C ASP A 337 -2.85 -9.31 36.28
N PHE A 338 -2.88 -10.55 35.76
CA PHE A 338 -3.04 -11.77 36.52
C PHE A 338 -1.78 -12.64 36.36
N LYS A 339 -1.41 -13.38 37.41
CA LYS A 339 -0.24 -14.30 37.39
C LYS A 339 -0.21 -15.30 36.21
N ARG A 340 -1.28 -15.42 35.43
CA ARG A 340 -1.42 -16.20 34.18
C ARG A 340 -2.36 -15.50 33.16
N GLY A 341 -2.47 -14.18 33.19
CA GLY A 341 -3.29 -13.42 32.23
C GLY A 341 -2.57 -13.22 30.92
N SER A 342 -3.29 -13.28 29.78
CA SER A 342 -2.83 -12.91 28.46
C SER A 342 -3.52 -11.62 27.99
N SER A 343 -2.80 -10.78 27.28
CA SER A 343 -3.34 -9.57 26.63
C SER A 343 -4.46 -9.96 25.65
N GLN A 344 -5.49 -9.13 25.53
CA GLN A 344 -6.68 -9.40 24.72
C GLN A 344 -7.03 -8.21 23.84
N PRO A 345 -7.38 -8.42 22.55
CA PRO A 345 -7.85 -7.37 21.67
C PRO A 345 -9.14 -6.71 22.18
N VAL A 346 -9.26 -5.38 22.00
CA VAL A 346 -10.42 -4.61 22.51
C VAL A 346 -11.76 -4.96 21.84
N TYR A 347 -11.75 -5.60 20.68
CA TYR A 347 -12.96 -6.07 20.00
C TYR A 347 -13.50 -7.41 20.53
N GLN A 348 -12.82 -8.01 21.51
CA GLN A 348 -13.33 -9.19 22.23
C GLN A 348 -13.93 -8.76 23.59
N PRO A 349 -14.94 -9.46 24.09
CA PRO A 349 -15.53 -9.16 25.39
C PRO A 349 -14.48 -9.18 26.51
N ALA A 350 -14.45 -8.14 27.35
CA ALA A 350 -13.56 -8.10 28.50
C ALA A 350 -13.90 -9.24 29.49
N GLY A 351 -12.87 -9.85 30.08
CA GLY A 351 -13.08 -10.86 31.11
C GLY A 351 -13.64 -10.27 32.40
N THR A 352 -13.88 -11.12 33.42
CA THR A 352 -14.46 -10.75 34.70
C THR A 352 -13.69 -9.63 35.41
N LEU A 353 -14.37 -8.55 35.78
CA LEU A 353 -13.82 -7.44 36.54
C LEU A 353 -13.73 -7.82 38.04
N LEU A 354 -12.59 -7.53 38.64
CA LEU A 354 -12.35 -7.70 40.09
C LEU A 354 -12.47 -6.35 40.82
N THR A 355 -12.62 -6.40 42.13
CA THR A 355 -12.74 -5.25 43.02
C THR A 355 -11.48 -4.36 43.07
N ARG A 356 -10.32 -4.87 42.60
CA ARG A 356 -9.11 -4.05 42.32
C ARG A 356 -8.90 -4.04 40.81
N PRO A 357 -8.63 -2.87 40.18
CA PRO A 357 -8.41 -2.80 38.75
C PRO A 357 -7.12 -3.57 38.38
N LYS A 358 -7.26 -4.62 37.60
CA LYS A 358 -6.15 -5.45 37.05
C LYS A 358 -6.26 -5.58 35.52
N MET A 359 -6.93 -4.62 34.89
CA MET A 359 -7.05 -4.52 33.45
C MET A 359 -6.67 -3.12 33.00
N ASN A 360 -5.81 -3.06 32.02
CA ASN A 360 -5.29 -1.81 31.46
C ASN A 360 -5.59 -1.75 29.98
N LEU A 361 -5.96 -0.55 29.52
CA LEU A 361 -6.20 -0.31 28.10
C LEU A 361 -4.95 0.26 27.46
N CYS A 362 -4.54 -0.35 26.35
CA CYS A 362 -3.41 0.08 25.56
C CYS A 362 -3.88 0.55 24.18
N SER A 363 -3.34 1.65 23.67
CA SER A 363 -3.68 2.20 22.35
C SER A 363 -2.46 2.22 21.44
N ALA A 364 -2.63 1.83 20.21
CA ALA A 364 -1.56 1.74 19.20
C ALA A 364 -1.82 2.56 17.92
N PHE A 365 -0.84 3.24 17.30
CA PHE A 365 -0.94 4.04 16.07
C PHE A 365 0.31 4.01 15.19
N ILE A 366 0.23 4.43 13.91
CA ILE A 366 1.36 4.45 12.97
C ILE A 366 2.02 5.82 12.83
N VAL A 367 3.34 5.89 12.94
CA VAL A 367 4.17 7.08 12.70
C VAL A 367 4.91 6.94 11.37
N ASN A 368 4.81 7.95 10.49
CA ASN A 368 5.56 8.03 9.23
C ASN A 368 6.54 9.22 9.23
N PRO A 369 7.85 9.06 9.05
CA PRO A 369 8.85 10.12 9.13
C PRO A 369 9.06 10.96 7.88
N GLN A 370 8.17 10.96 6.91
CA GLN A 370 8.36 11.69 5.65
C GLN A 370 7.54 12.99 5.58
N TYR A 371 8.17 14.10 5.20
CA TYR A 371 7.62 15.46 4.98
C TYR A 371 6.19 15.80 5.49
N HIS A 372 6.08 16.61 6.53
CA HIS A 372 4.86 17.32 7.02
C HIS A 372 3.59 16.48 7.30
N ASN A 373 3.71 15.24 7.68
CA ASN A 373 2.55 14.40 7.98
C ASN A 373 2.42 14.01 9.45
N SER A 374 1.21 13.95 9.93
CA SER A 374 0.76 13.51 11.24
C SER A 374 -0.04 12.20 11.12
N GLY A 375 0.35 11.11 11.71
CA GLY A 375 -0.14 9.73 11.80
C GLY A 375 -1.51 9.29 11.29
N SER A 376 -1.69 7.99 11.17
CA SER A 376 -2.97 7.40 10.82
C SER A 376 -3.33 6.19 11.70
N THR A 377 -4.61 5.81 11.76
CA THR A 377 -5.10 4.71 12.60
C THR A 377 -5.02 3.35 11.90
N VAL A 378 -4.92 2.24 12.67
CA VAL A 378 -4.79 0.86 12.17
C VAL A 378 -6.06 0.27 11.53
N ASN A 379 -7.23 0.93 11.69
CA ASN A 379 -8.51 0.51 11.09
C ASN A 379 -8.78 1.10 9.70
N ARG A 380 -7.74 1.67 9.05
CA ARG A 380 -7.75 2.15 7.66
C ARG A 380 -6.66 1.43 6.86
N PRO A 381 -6.70 1.39 5.52
CA PRO A 381 -5.61 0.87 4.71
C PRO A 381 -4.29 1.61 4.95
N ALA A 382 -3.18 0.87 4.86
CA ALA A 382 -1.84 1.43 5.03
C ALA A 382 -1.51 2.49 3.96
N PRO A 383 -0.74 3.54 4.31
CA PRO A 383 -0.15 4.44 3.33
C PRO A 383 0.82 3.70 2.38
N THR A 384 1.27 4.36 1.33
CA THR A 384 2.20 3.77 0.35
C THR A 384 3.54 3.40 0.97
N VAL A 385 3.98 2.13 0.83
CA VAL A 385 5.35 1.70 1.15
C VAL A 385 6.30 2.17 0.05
N ILE A 386 7.41 2.85 0.41
CA ILE A 386 8.40 3.37 -0.55
C ILE A 386 9.74 2.63 -0.45
N ALA A 387 10.46 2.52 -1.58
CA ALA A 387 11.67 1.68 -1.71
C ALA A 387 12.94 2.23 -1.04
N THR A 388 13.01 3.48 -0.61
CA THR A 388 14.23 4.05 -0.03
C THR A 388 14.14 4.19 1.50
N GLN A 389 14.73 3.23 2.23
CA GLN A 389 14.55 3.08 3.67
C GLN A 389 15.67 3.60 4.56
N ARG A 390 16.86 3.93 4.03
CA ARG A 390 18.01 4.27 4.88
C ARG A 390 17.84 5.47 5.80
N SER A 391 16.91 6.39 5.51
CA SER A 391 16.78 7.61 6.29
C SER A 391 15.42 7.84 6.96
N ARG A 392 14.36 7.10 6.62
CA ARG A 392 13.00 7.40 7.13
C ARG A 392 12.05 6.19 7.07
N PRO A 393 12.29 5.17 7.88
CA PRO A 393 11.46 3.97 7.94
C PRO A 393 10.13 4.19 8.69
N LEU A 394 9.14 3.32 8.44
CA LEU A 394 7.85 3.32 9.13
C LEU A 394 7.93 2.74 10.53
N ALA A 395 7.19 3.29 11.47
CA ALA A 395 7.18 2.85 12.85
C ALA A 395 5.77 2.72 13.44
N LEU A 396 5.58 1.69 14.25
CA LEU A 396 4.40 1.50 15.10
C LEU A 396 4.62 2.23 16.42
N ALA A 397 3.64 3.02 16.85
CA ALA A 397 3.63 3.62 18.18
C ALA A 397 2.41 3.13 18.97
N THR A 398 2.61 2.78 20.21
CA THR A 398 1.61 2.22 21.12
C THR A 398 1.63 2.97 22.44
N ALA A 399 0.46 3.35 22.93
CA ALA A 399 0.31 3.98 24.24
C ALA A 399 -0.30 2.97 25.24
N THR A 400 0.30 2.82 26.41
CA THR A 400 -0.17 1.92 27.47
C THR A 400 -0.50 2.74 28.73
N PRO A 401 -1.55 2.39 29.49
CA PRO A 401 -1.85 2.99 30.78
C PRO A 401 -1.06 2.38 31.96
N ASP A 402 -0.26 1.34 31.73
CA ASP A 402 0.41 0.59 32.78
C ASP A 402 1.91 0.85 32.89
N GLY A 403 2.42 0.71 34.12
CA GLY A 403 3.80 0.91 34.49
C GLY A 403 4.04 2.24 35.22
N ALA A 404 5.28 2.49 35.64
CA ALA A 404 5.68 3.80 36.14
C ALA A 404 5.52 4.83 35.02
N PRO A 405 4.74 5.92 35.22
CA PRO A 405 4.48 6.87 34.15
C PRO A 405 5.76 7.49 33.61
N LYS A 406 6.03 7.34 32.31
CA LYS A 406 7.20 7.92 31.64
C LYS A 406 6.99 9.39 31.19
N TRP A 407 5.87 9.96 31.55
CA TRP A 407 5.54 11.37 31.27
C TRP A 407 6.14 12.36 32.27
N GLN A 408 6.93 11.92 33.28
CA GLN A 408 7.63 12.84 34.17
C GLN A 408 8.60 13.74 33.38
N PRO A 409 8.52 15.07 33.51
CA PRO A 409 9.45 15.98 32.86
C PRO A 409 10.89 15.76 33.32
N CYS A 410 11.85 15.87 32.37
CA CYS A 410 13.28 15.77 32.62
C CYS A 410 13.99 17.02 32.09
N SER A 411 15.14 17.35 32.65
CA SER A 411 15.92 18.56 32.31
C SER A 411 16.43 18.62 30.85
N GLY A 412 16.32 17.52 30.08
CA GLY A 412 16.68 17.46 28.66
C GLY A 412 15.51 17.38 27.69
N ASP A 413 14.28 17.54 28.17
CA ASP A 413 13.09 17.47 27.33
C ASP A 413 12.99 18.71 26.41
N THR A 414 12.68 18.47 25.13
CA THR A 414 12.29 19.55 24.22
C THR A 414 10.86 20.01 24.50
N ASP A 415 10.48 21.20 24.02
CA ASP A 415 9.11 21.71 24.18
C ASP A 415 8.07 20.70 23.68
N THR A 416 8.30 20.06 22.53
CA THR A 416 7.42 19.01 22.00
C THR A 416 7.35 17.79 22.92
N MET A 417 8.46 17.41 23.57
CA MET A 417 8.48 16.32 24.55
C MET A 417 7.67 16.70 25.80
N LEU A 418 7.79 17.94 26.29
CA LEU A 418 6.99 18.43 27.41
C LEU A 418 5.49 18.45 27.08
N GLU A 419 5.12 18.94 25.89
CA GLU A 419 3.72 18.90 25.41
C GLU A 419 3.20 17.44 25.32
N LEU A 420 4.02 16.52 24.78
CA LEU A 420 3.66 15.12 24.69
C LEU A 420 3.44 14.48 26.06
N LYS A 421 4.35 14.72 27.00
CA LYS A 421 4.25 14.23 28.39
C LYS A 421 3.04 14.83 29.12
N ALA A 422 2.74 16.13 28.91
CA ALA A 422 1.53 16.75 29.46
C ALA A 422 0.26 16.08 28.90
N PHE A 423 0.20 15.86 27.58
CA PHE A 423 -0.92 15.15 26.95
C PHE A 423 -1.07 13.71 27.47
N MET A 424 0.05 12.98 27.67
CA MET A 424 0.04 11.64 28.25
C MET A 424 -0.51 11.63 29.69
N ARG A 425 -0.09 12.61 30.51
CA ARG A 425 -0.58 12.76 31.88
C ARG A 425 -2.09 12.99 31.91
N GLU A 426 -2.59 13.93 31.10
CA GLU A 426 -4.02 14.26 31.01
C GLU A 426 -4.85 13.09 30.47
N GLY A 427 -4.30 12.33 29.50
CA GLY A 427 -4.93 11.17 28.89
C GLY A 427 -4.75 9.86 29.64
N GLY A 428 -4.03 9.84 30.78
CA GLY A 428 -3.75 8.60 31.55
C GLY A 428 -2.86 7.60 30.80
N ILE A 429 -1.99 8.08 29.90
CA ILE A 429 -1.10 7.24 29.10
C ILE A 429 0.22 7.03 29.85
N ALA A 430 0.57 5.81 30.20
CA ALA A 430 1.83 5.50 30.93
C ALA A 430 3.06 5.47 29.99
N ASP A 431 2.96 4.89 28.81
CA ASP A 431 4.07 4.74 27.86
C ASP A 431 3.58 4.76 26.40
N ILE A 432 4.51 4.95 25.47
CA ILE A 432 4.28 4.92 24.03
C ILE A 432 5.36 4.03 23.39
N PHE A 433 4.94 2.96 22.72
CA PHE A 433 5.83 2.06 22.01
C PHE A 433 5.81 2.35 20.51
N MET A 434 6.94 2.10 19.84
CA MET A 434 7.05 2.35 18.40
C MET A 434 7.97 1.35 17.71
N ARG A 435 7.51 0.73 16.64
CA ARG A 435 8.33 -0.11 15.75
C ARG A 435 8.05 0.15 14.27
N MET A 436 8.96 -0.28 13.44
CA MET A 436 8.80 -0.27 11.98
C MET A 436 7.86 -1.38 11.52
N LEU A 437 7.18 -1.20 10.39
CA LEU A 437 6.44 -2.30 9.75
C LEU A 437 7.42 -3.37 9.27
N LYS A 438 7.06 -4.63 9.52
CA LYS A 438 7.80 -5.81 9.08
C LYS A 438 7.66 -6.01 7.56
N VAL A 439 8.66 -6.61 6.91
CA VAL A 439 8.57 -6.95 5.47
C VAL A 439 7.32 -7.78 5.17
N GLN A 440 6.95 -8.69 6.07
CA GLN A 440 5.74 -9.51 5.91
C GLN A 440 4.45 -8.68 5.88
N GLU A 441 4.34 -7.67 6.75
CA GLU A 441 3.20 -6.74 6.76
C GLU A 441 3.16 -5.93 5.47
N LEU A 442 4.32 -5.42 5.02
CA LEU A 442 4.44 -4.65 3.77
C LEU A 442 4.06 -5.50 2.54
N LYS A 443 4.46 -6.79 2.50
CA LYS A 443 4.02 -7.73 1.45
C LYS A 443 2.49 -7.86 1.43
N ARG A 444 1.87 -8.13 2.58
CA ARG A 444 0.41 -8.24 2.70
C ARG A 444 -0.32 -6.96 2.28
N ILE A 445 0.22 -5.79 2.65
CA ILE A 445 -0.33 -4.48 2.25
C ILE A 445 -0.32 -4.33 0.72
N GLN A 446 0.71 -4.85 0.05
CA GLN A 446 0.85 -4.79 -1.41
C GLN A 446 0.16 -5.96 -2.14
N GLY A 447 -0.52 -6.85 -1.39
CA GLY A 447 -1.30 -7.95 -1.92
C GLY A 447 -0.51 -9.22 -2.25
N PHE A 448 0.77 -9.30 -1.89
CA PHE A 448 1.57 -10.52 -2.05
C PHE A 448 1.11 -11.64 -1.11
N PRO A 449 1.18 -12.91 -1.55
CA PRO A 449 0.97 -14.07 -0.68
C PRO A 449 1.97 -14.12 0.49
N ASP A 450 1.56 -14.74 1.60
CA ASP A 450 2.41 -14.84 2.80
C ASP A 450 3.71 -15.58 2.55
N ASN A 451 3.68 -16.61 1.72
CA ASN A 451 4.83 -17.43 1.34
C ASN A 451 5.68 -16.83 0.23
N TYR A 452 5.38 -15.60 -0.23
CA TYR A 452 6.16 -14.95 -1.29
C TYR A 452 7.60 -14.68 -0.83
N GLU A 453 8.58 -15.19 -1.56
CA GLU A 453 10.00 -15.02 -1.24
C GLU A 453 10.56 -13.76 -1.88
N LEU A 454 11.23 -12.92 -1.08
CA LEU A 454 12.04 -11.80 -1.56
C LEU A 454 13.50 -12.04 -1.19
N LYS A 455 14.40 -11.89 -2.16
CA LYS A 455 15.85 -12.08 -1.98
C LYS A 455 16.55 -10.76 -1.64
N GLY A 456 17.76 -10.88 -1.10
CA GLY A 456 18.60 -9.75 -0.73
C GLY A 456 18.31 -9.16 0.65
N PRO A 457 19.04 -8.09 1.03
CA PRO A 457 18.89 -7.40 2.30
C PRO A 457 17.51 -6.79 2.50
N LEU A 458 17.11 -6.53 3.76
CA LEU A 458 15.79 -6.01 4.11
C LEU A 458 15.42 -4.69 3.42
N ASP A 459 16.38 -3.81 3.17
CA ASP A 459 16.16 -2.54 2.47
C ASP A 459 15.85 -2.77 0.99
N GLN A 460 16.49 -3.75 0.33
CA GLN A 460 16.16 -4.15 -1.03
C GLN A 460 14.78 -4.81 -1.11
N GLN A 461 14.47 -5.74 -0.18
CA GLN A 461 13.15 -6.37 -0.13
C GLN A 461 12.03 -5.32 -0.01
N LYS A 462 12.20 -4.32 0.84
CA LYS A 462 11.24 -3.22 0.99
C LYS A 462 11.19 -2.32 -0.25
N LYS A 463 12.33 -2.09 -0.93
CA LYS A 463 12.40 -1.38 -2.22
C LYS A 463 11.54 -2.11 -3.26
N PHE A 464 11.67 -3.43 -3.36
CA PHE A 464 10.89 -4.24 -4.30
C PHE A 464 9.40 -4.18 -4.02
N ILE A 465 8.99 -4.27 -2.75
CA ILE A 465 7.58 -4.14 -2.37
C ILE A 465 7.05 -2.75 -2.75
N GLY A 466 7.80 -1.68 -2.45
CA GLY A 466 7.37 -0.30 -2.72
C GLY A 466 7.26 0.04 -4.21
N ASN A 467 8.12 -0.57 -5.05
CA ASN A 467 8.08 -0.40 -6.51
C ASN A 467 7.03 -1.30 -7.19
N SER A 468 6.55 -2.33 -6.51
CA SER A 468 5.60 -3.30 -7.08
C SER A 468 4.26 -2.66 -7.43
N VAL A 469 3.63 -3.17 -8.49
CA VAL A 469 2.19 -3.00 -8.73
C VAL A 469 1.42 -3.76 -7.64
N GLU A 470 0.30 -3.22 -7.19
CA GLU A 470 -0.56 -3.94 -6.24
C GLU A 470 -1.27 -5.10 -6.95
N THR A 471 -1.14 -6.31 -6.40
CA THR A 471 -1.52 -7.55 -7.08
C THR A 471 -3.03 -7.68 -7.33
N GLY A 472 -3.85 -7.13 -6.42
CA GLY A 472 -5.33 -7.21 -6.51
C GLY A 472 -5.89 -6.40 -7.68
N VAL A 473 -5.29 -5.24 -7.99
CA VAL A 473 -5.70 -4.42 -9.16
C VAL A 473 -5.43 -5.17 -10.46
N VAL A 474 -4.23 -5.77 -10.60
CA VAL A 474 -3.87 -6.57 -11.79
C VAL A 474 -4.82 -7.74 -11.95
N ARG A 475 -5.05 -8.50 -10.85
CA ARG A 475 -6.01 -9.61 -10.85
C ARG A 475 -7.40 -9.17 -11.31
N ALA A 476 -7.92 -8.08 -10.74
CA ALA A 476 -9.24 -7.56 -11.07
C ALA A 476 -9.35 -7.17 -12.55
N TRP A 477 -8.31 -6.51 -13.08
CA TRP A 477 -8.31 -6.05 -14.46
C TRP A 477 -8.26 -7.21 -15.45
N LEU A 478 -7.35 -8.18 -15.26
CA LEU A 478 -7.26 -9.34 -16.13
C LEU A 478 -8.52 -10.22 -16.07
N SER A 479 -9.14 -10.33 -14.89
CA SER A 479 -10.44 -11.02 -14.77
C SER A 479 -11.54 -10.31 -15.55
N ALA A 480 -11.61 -8.98 -15.53
CA ALA A 480 -12.58 -8.19 -16.31
C ALA A 480 -12.38 -8.37 -17.82
N LEU A 481 -11.13 -8.26 -18.29
CA LEU A 481 -10.78 -8.51 -19.70
C LEU A 481 -11.18 -9.91 -20.19
N SER A 482 -11.11 -10.91 -19.31
CA SER A 482 -11.51 -12.29 -19.64
C SER A 482 -13.02 -12.45 -19.74
N LEU A 483 -13.82 -11.80 -18.91
CA LEU A 483 -15.29 -11.85 -18.95
C LEU A 483 -15.84 -11.28 -20.26
N GLU A 484 -15.36 -10.11 -20.68
CA GLU A 484 -15.72 -9.52 -21.98
C GLU A 484 -15.32 -10.41 -23.16
N SER A 485 -14.21 -11.14 -23.03
CA SER A 485 -13.79 -12.07 -24.07
C SER A 485 -14.73 -13.26 -24.23
N ILE A 486 -15.46 -13.64 -23.19
CA ILE A 486 -16.44 -14.73 -23.21
C ILE A 486 -17.80 -14.25 -23.76
N THR A 487 -18.20 -13.01 -23.44
CA THR A 487 -19.50 -12.44 -23.89
C THR A 487 -19.49 -11.98 -25.36
N ALA A 488 -18.30 -11.83 -25.95
CA ALA A 488 -18.11 -11.42 -27.34
C ALA A 488 -17.97 -12.63 -28.32
N GLN A 489 -17.99 -13.86 -27.83
CA GLN A 489 -18.06 -15.11 -28.60
C GLN A 489 -19.50 -15.64 -28.63
#